data_f6b4be05f95ef5a121550df51413e931
#
_entry.id   f6b4be05f95ef5a121550df51413e931
#
_cell.length_a   1.000
_cell.length_b   1.000
_cell.length_c   1.000
_cell.angle_alpha   90.00
_cell.angle_beta   90.00
_cell.angle_gamma   90.00
#
_symmetry.space_group_name_H-M   'P 1'
#
loop_
_entity.id
_entity.type
_entity.pdbx_description
1 polymer ?
#
loop_
_entity_poly.entity_id
_entity_poly.type
_entity_poly.pdbx_seq_one_letter_code
_entity_poly.pdbx_strand_id
1 'polypeptide(L)'
;MKTNEITPDIVAKLRANLNEMKQLIFDFGMASGLRISDIISITRDMLDIEKPTIREKKTGKPRRIYIPKKIRKELIKYHEAYGFNNYIFSSESKSGHVSRQAVFKAFKKAAERAGIKGMNIAPHSMRKSYACKLFDKGKDLDYIQDKLNHSHEGDTVIYVKGSLDKLMKMRRKRK
;
A
#
# COMPACT_ATOMS: atom_id res chain seq x y z
N MET A 1 -11.72 -5.65 -11.19
CA MET A 1 -10.67 -5.29 -12.14
C MET A 1 -9.32 -5.68 -11.54
N LYS A 2 -8.54 -6.53 -12.20
CA LYS A 2 -7.23 -6.97 -11.68
C LYS A 2 -6.23 -5.82 -11.73
N THR A 3 -5.57 -5.51 -10.62
CA THR A 3 -4.44 -4.56 -10.57
C THR A 3 -3.12 -5.29 -10.79
N ASN A 4 -2.14 -4.57 -11.33
CA ASN A 4 -0.79 -5.10 -11.53
C ASN A 4 0.07 -4.87 -10.28
N GLU A 5 1.09 -5.69 -10.13
CA GLU A 5 2.19 -5.47 -9.20
C GLU A 5 3.02 -4.27 -9.69
N ILE A 6 3.57 -3.51 -8.74
CA ILE A 6 4.46 -2.39 -9.01
C ILE A 6 5.90 -2.89 -8.81
N THR A 7 6.62 -3.04 -9.91
CA THR A 7 8.03 -3.47 -9.92
C THR A 7 8.96 -2.31 -9.56
N PRO A 8 10.23 -2.56 -9.16
CA PRO A 8 11.15 -1.51 -8.72
C PRO A 8 11.37 -0.38 -9.75
N ASP A 9 11.41 -0.70 -11.04
CA ASP A 9 11.53 0.27 -12.14
C ASP A 9 10.31 1.19 -12.24
N ILE A 10 9.12 0.67 -11.94
CA ILE A 10 7.86 1.43 -11.94
C ILE A 10 7.74 2.30 -10.69
N VAL A 11 8.29 1.86 -9.54
CA VAL A 11 8.25 2.61 -8.28
C VAL A 11 8.80 4.03 -8.48
N ALA A 12 10.01 4.15 -9.02
CA ALA A 12 10.66 5.46 -9.22
C ALA A 12 9.85 6.36 -10.16
N LYS A 13 9.41 5.81 -11.30
CA LYS A 13 8.63 6.54 -12.31
C LYS A 13 7.29 7.02 -11.74
N LEU A 14 6.57 6.15 -11.05
CA LEU A 14 5.26 6.49 -10.47
C LEU A 14 5.41 7.54 -9.37
N ARG A 15 6.37 7.35 -8.46
CA ARG A 15 6.64 8.25 -7.34
C ARG A 15 6.99 9.67 -7.81
N ALA A 16 7.82 9.81 -8.83
CA ALA A 16 8.20 11.11 -9.39
C ALA A 16 7.01 11.91 -9.97
N ASN A 17 5.92 11.24 -10.30
CA ASN A 17 4.70 11.86 -10.83
C ASN A 17 3.58 12.06 -9.79
N LEU A 18 3.86 11.84 -8.50
CA LEU A 18 2.96 12.07 -7.39
C LEU A 18 3.40 13.30 -6.59
N ASN A 19 2.44 14.06 -6.04
CA ASN A 19 2.76 15.10 -5.07
C ASN A 19 3.13 14.49 -3.71
N GLU A 20 3.71 15.28 -2.82
CA GLU A 20 4.24 14.83 -1.52
C GLU A 20 3.25 13.97 -0.73
N MET A 21 2.01 14.43 -0.53
CA MET A 21 0.96 13.64 0.14
C MET A 21 0.79 12.26 -0.50
N LYS A 22 0.70 12.20 -1.83
CA LYS A 22 0.47 10.94 -2.54
C LYS A 22 1.70 10.06 -2.58
N GLN A 23 2.91 10.65 -2.54
CA GLN A 23 4.17 9.91 -2.37
C GLN A 23 4.20 9.23 -1.00
N LEU A 24 3.84 9.92 0.09
CA LEU A 24 3.77 9.33 1.43
C LEU A 24 2.71 8.22 1.52
N ILE A 25 1.53 8.43 0.94
CA ILE A 25 0.50 7.37 0.83
C ILE A 25 1.06 6.16 0.09
N PHE A 26 1.77 6.38 -1.02
CA PHE A 26 2.39 5.34 -1.82
C PHE A 26 3.46 4.58 -1.03
N ASP A 27 4.42 5.29 -0.45
CA ASP A 27 5.53 4.69 0.31
C ASP A 27 5.01 3.90 1.52
N PHE A 28 4.03 4.45 2.23
CA PHE A 28 3.41 3.75 3.35
C PHE A 28 2.62 2.50 2.91
N GLY A 29 1.89 2.59 1.81
CA GLY A 29 1.16 1.44 1.24
C GLY A 29 2.08 0.31 0.80
N MET A 30 3.20 0.65 0.14
CA MET A 30 4.24 -0.30 -0.29
C MET A 30 4.97 -0.97 0.89
N ALA A 31 5.06 -0.28 2.04
CA ALA A 31 5.74 -0.78 3.23
C ALA A 31 4.84 -1.58 4.18
N SER A 32 3.53 -1.32 4.19
CA SER A 32 2.59 -1.89 5.16
C SER A 32 1.61 -2.90 4.58
N GLY A 33 1.35 -2.83 3.26
CA GLY A 33 0.30 -3.61 2.61
C GLY A 33 -1.12 -3.29 3.06
N LEU A 34 -1.33 -2.16 3.76
CA LEU A 34 -2.66 -1.71 4.19
C LEU A 34 -3.59 -1.41 3.01
N ARG A 35 -4.90 -1.50 3.24
CA ARG A 35 -5.89 -1.00 2.27
C ARG A 35 -5.85 0.53 2.25
N ILE A 36 -6.13 1.11 1.10
CA ILE A 36 -6.12 2.58 0.96
C ILE A 36 -7.06 3.27 1.94
N SER A 37 -8.22 2.68 2.25
CA SER A 37 -9.15 3.20 3.27
C SER A 37 -8.51 3.32 4.65
N ASP A 38 -7.62 2.38 4.98
CA ASP A 38 -6.99 2.31 6.28
C ASP A 38 -5.76 3.24 6.33
N ILE A 39 -5.03 3.37 5.22
CA ILE A 39 -3.91 4.32 5.09
C ILE A 39 -4.38 5.76 5.29
N ILE A 40 -5.43 6.17 4.57
CA ILE A 40 -5.90 7.56 4.59
C ILE A 40 -6.59 7.96 5.90
N SER A 41 -6.96 6.99 6.73
CA SER A 41 -7.58 7.22 8.05
C SER A 41 -6.59 7.15 9.23
N ILE A 42 -5.28 7.06 8.97
CA ILE A 42 -4.27 7.14 10.03
C ILE A 42 -4.26 8.53 10.65
N THR A 43 -4.21 8.56 11.98
CA THR A 43 -4.23 9.80 12.76
C THR A 43 -2.86 10.11 13.39
N ARG A 44 -2.67 11.34 13.81
CA ARG A 44 -1.40 11.81 14.38
C ARG A 44 -1.03 11.07 15.67
N ASP A 45 -2.00 10.87 16.55
CA ASP A 45 -1.83 10.14 17.81
C ASP A 45 -1.41 8.69 17.61
N MET A 46 -1.85 8.04 16.53
CA MET A 46 -1.38 6.69 16.20
C MET A 46 0.12 6.61 15.93
N LEU A 47 0.75 7.71 15.52
CA LEU A 47 2.19 7.75 15.26
C LEU A 47 3.04 7.78 16.53
N ASP A 48 2.46 8.07 17.69
CA ASP A 48 3.16 8.05 18.98
C ASP A 48 3.23 6.62 19.56
N ILE A 49 2.44 5.70 19.02
CA ILE A 49 2.39 4.28 19.41
C ILE A 49 3.27 3.45 18.49
N GLU A 50 4.17 2.62 19.02
CA GLU A 50 5.09 1.81 18.21
C GLU A 50 4.36 0.88 17.23
N LYS A 51 3.31 0.20 17.71
CA LYS A 51 2.47 -0.71 16.91
C LYS A 51 0.99 -0.40 17.16
N PRO A 52 0.47 0.67 16.57
CA PRO A 52 -0.91 1.06 16.80
C PRO A 52 -1.89 -0.01 16.26
N THR A 53 -3.05 -0.08 16.88
CA THR A 53 -4.16 -0.92 16.42
C THR A 53 -5.13 -0.07 15.62
N ILE A 54 -5.42 -0.48 14.41
CA ILE A 54 -6.48 0.10 13.57
C ILE A 54 -7.67 -0.86 13.52
N ARG A 55 -8.87 -0.32 13.32
CA ARG A 55 -10.04 -1.10 12.92
C ARG A 55 -10.23 -0.96 11.41
N GLU A 56 -9.96 -2.06 10.69
CA GLU A 56 -10.05 -2.05 9.23
C GLU A 56 -11.45 -1.64 8.74
N LYS A 57 -11.51 -0.65 7.86
CA LYS A 57 -12.77 -0.10 7.33
C LYS A 57 -13.62 -1.13 6.56
N LYS A 58 -13.00 -2.11 5.90
CA LYS A 58 -13.71 -3.13 5.12
C LYS A 58 -14.25 -4.28 5.97
N THR A 59 -13.50 -4.73 6.96
CA THR A 59 -13.79 -5.96 7.70
C THR A 59 -14.26 -5.71 9.14
N GLY A 60 -14.08 -4.50 9.66
CA GLY A 60 -14.31 -4.15 11.06
C GLY A 60 -13.35 -4.82 12.05
N LYS A 61 -12.43 -5.68 11.57
CA LYS A 61 -11.49 -6.42 12.42
C LYS A 61 -10.40 -5.51 12.97
N PRO A 62 -10.00 -5.67 14.23
CA PRO A 62 -8.82 -5.00 14.76
C PRO A 62 -7.57 -5.57 14.11
N ARG A 63 -6.58 -4.71 13.84
CA ARG A 63 -5.29 -5.08 13.27
C ARG A 63 -4.19 -4.24 13.87
N ARG A 64 -3.18 -4.89 14.45
CA ARG A 64 -1.93 -4.23 14.79
C ARG A 64 -1.13 -3.96 13.54
N ILE A 65 -0.67 -2.73 13.36
CA ILE A 65 0.14 -2.33 12.22
C ILE A 65 1.55 -1.94 12.66
N TYR A 66 2.51 -2.21 11.79
CA TYR A 66 3.87 -1.71 11.95
C TYR A 66 4.11 -0.58 10.96
N ILE A 67 4.54 0.57 11.47
CA ILE A 67 4.92 1.74 10.66
C ILE A 67 6.45 1.86 10.74
N PRO A 68 7.19 1.63 9.62
CA PRO A 68 8.65 1.74 9.62
C PRO A 68 9.11 3.10 10.13
N LYS A 69 10.17 3.14 10.93
CA LYS A 69 10.67 4.37 11.59
C LYS A 69 10.88 5.52 10.60
N LYS A 70 11.43 5.26 9.42
CA LYS A 70 11.61 6.28 8.37
C LYS A 70 10.27 6.88 7.93
N ILE A 71 9.30 6.03 7.58
CA ILE A 71 7.97 6.47 7.14
C ILE A 71 7.26 7.23 8.25
N ARG A 72 7.34 6.75 9.50
CA ARG A 72 6.77 7.43 10.66
C ARG A 72 7.29 8.87 10.79
N LYS A 73 8.61 9.09 10.68
CA LYS A 73 9.21 10.42 10.73
C LYS A 73 8.70 11.33 9.61
N GLU A 74 8.61 10.81 8.40
CA GLU A 74 8.11 11.54 7.24
C GLU A 74 6.62 11.90 7.40
N LEU A 75 5.79 10.99 7.92
CA LEU A 75 4.37 11.25 8.21
C LEU A 75 4.18 12.33 9.29
N ILE A 76 4.98 12.29 10.36
CA ILE A 76 4.96 13.31 11.41
C ILE A 76 5.34 14.68 10.82
N LYS A 77 6.48 14.76 10.11
CA LYS A 77 6.93 15.99 9.46
C LYS A 77 5.88 16.56 8.49
N TYR A 78 5.26 15.68 7.71
CA TYR A 78 4.20 16.07 6.78
C TYR A 78 2.99 16.68 7.53
N HIS A 79 2.56 16.04 8.61
CA HIS A 79 1.43 16.52 9.40
C HIS A 79 1.74 17.85 10.11
N GLU A 80 2.96 18.04 10.61
CA GLU A 80 3.40 19.31 11.21
C GLU A 80 3.38 20.46 10.21
N ALA A 81 3.67 20.17 8.93
CA ALA A 81 3.69 21.20 7.89
C ALA A 81 2.31 21.50 7.29
N TYR A 82 1.44 20.52 7.18
CA TYR A 82 0.21 20.62 6.38
C TYR A 82 -1.06 20.11 7.08
N GLY A 83 -0.94 19.50 8.25
CA GLY A 83 -2.08 18.97 8.99
C GLY A 83 -2.88 20.07 9.68
N PHE A 84 -4.20 20.04 9.56
CA PHE A 84 -5.12 20.97 10.24
C PHE A 84 -6.19 20.26 11.07
N ASN A 85 -6.13 18.93 11.14
CA ASN A 85 -6.94 18.10 12.01
C ASN A 85 -6.12 16.86 12.41
N ASN A 86 -6.70 15.91 13.16
CA ASN A 86 -5.95 14.75 13.63
C ASN A 86 -5.55 13.74 12.53
N TYR A 87 -6.13 13.79 11.32
CA TYR A 87 -5.72 12.91 10.23
C TYR A 87 -4.40 13.35 9.60
N ILE A 88 -3.50 12.39 9.36
CA ILE A 88 -2.22 12.68 8.68
C ILE A 88 -2.46 13.25 7.28
N PHE A 89 -3.40 12.70 6.55
CA PHE A 89 -3.76 13.13 5.20
C PHE A 89 -5.02 13.99 5.23
N SER A 90 -4.94 15.11 5.95
CA SER A 90 -6.03 16.05 6.17
C SER A 90 -6.66 16.56 4.87
N SER A 91 -7.97 16.80 4.89
CA SER A 91 -8.75 17.35 3.78
C SER A 91 -10.00 18.05 4.33
N GLU A 92 -10.48 19.08 3.67
CA GLU A 92 -11.74 19.78 3.97
C GLU A 92 -13.01 18.96 3.67
N SER A 93 -12.84 17.72 3.19
CA SER A 93 -13.98 16.82 2.97
C SER A 93 -14.71 16.50 4.27
N LYS A 94 -16.00 16.10 4.20
CA LYS A 94 -16.79 15.68 5.37
C LYS A 94 -16.12 14.58 6.21
N SER A 95 -15.24 13.76 5.62
CA SER A 95 -14.48 12.72 6.34
C SER A 95 -13.25 13.25 7.07
N GLY A 96 -12.87 14.52 6.89
CA GLY A 96 -11.67 15.14 7.45
C GLY A 96 -10.36 14.68 6.82
N HIS A 97 -10.38 13.70 5.92
CA HIS A 97 -9.20 13.17 5.24
C HIS A 97 -9.40 13.02 3.73
N VAL A 98 -8.30 12.89 2.99
CA VAL A 98 -8.33 12.69 1.54
C VAL A 98 -9.19 11.48 1.14
N SER A 99 -9.96 11.58 0.07
CA SER A 99 -10.83 10.50 -0.38
C SER A 99 -10.07 9.41 -1.14
N ARG A 100 -10.60 8.18 -1.12
CA ARG A 100 -10.07 7.05 -1.92
C ARG A 100 -10.07 7.37 -3.41
N GLN A 101 -11.13 8.04 -3.90
CA GLN A 101 -11.25 8.45 -5.29
C GLN A 101 -10.17 9.44 -5.69
N ALA A 102 -9.84 10.42 -4.83
CA ALA A 102 -8.77 11.37 -5.09
C ALA A 102 -7.40 10.67 -5.22
N VAL A 103 -7.12 9.70 -4.34
CA VAL A 103 -5.88 8.90 -4.44
C VAL A 103 -5.87 8.04 -5.70
N PHE A 104 -7.00 7.39 -6.03
CA PHE A 104 -7.12 6.58 -7.25
C PHE A 104 -6.87 7.41 -8.52
N LYS A 105 -7.53 8.58 -8.62
CA LYS A 105 -7.34 9.51 -9.75
C LYS A 105 -5.89 9.98 -9.86
N ALA A 106 -5.23 10.29 -8.73
CA ALA A 106 -3.84 10.70 -8.71
C ALA A 106 -2.90 9.59 -9.22
N PHE A 107 -3.10 8.34 -8.79
CA PHE A 107 -2.30 7.20 -9.24
C PHE A 107 -2.47 6.92 -10.74
N LYS A 108 -3.71 7.01 -11.23
CA LYS A 108 -3.99 6.86 -12.66
C LYS A 108 -3.26 7.92 -13.49
N LYS A 109 -3.40 9.20 -13.11
CA LYS A 109 -2.70 10.32 -13.78
C LYS A 109 -1.18 10.19 -13.68
N ALA A 110 -0.65 9.74 -12.54
CA ALA A 110 0.79 9.53 -12.38
C ALA A 110 1.30 8.40 -13.30
N ALA A 111 0.55 7.29 -13.42
CA ALA A 111 0.90 6.22 -14.35
C ALA A 111 0.87 6.66 -15.81
N GLU A 112 -0.12 7.47 -16.21
CA GLU A 112 -0.24 8.06 -17.54
C GLU A 112 0.96 8.98 -17.86
N ARG A 113 1.30 9.91 -16.93
CA ARG A 113 2.45 10.82 -17.07
C ARG A 113 3.79 10.09 -17.10
N ALA A 114 3.89 8.99 -16.36
CA ALA A 114 5.08 8.14 -16.32
C ALA A 114 5.23 7.25 -17.58
N GLY A 115 4.27 7.31 -18.52
CA GLY A 115 4.28 6.47 -19.73
C GLY A 115 4.06 4.97 -19.43
N ILE A 116 3.45 4.62 -18.31
CA ILE A 116 3.19 3.23 -17.93
C ILE A 116 1.98 2.72 -18.71
N LYS A 117 2.24 1.99 -19.80
CA LYS A 117 1.21 1.42 -20.68
C LYS A 117 0.94 -0.05 -20.36
N GLY A 118 -0.29 -0.52 -20.64
CA GLY A 118 -0.66 -1.95 -20.49
C GLY A 118 -0.79 -2.44 -19.05
N MET A 119 -0.66 -1.55 -18.05
CA MET A 119 -0.75 -1.89 -16.64
C MET A 119 -1.86 -1.11 -15.93
N ASN A 120 -2.64 -1.83 -15.13
CA ASN A 120 -3.64 -1.21 -14.27
C ASN A 120 -3.03 -0.91 -12.89
N ILE A 121 -2.45 0.29 -12.76
CA ILE A 121 -1.87 0.78 -11.51
C ILE A 121 -2.92 1.55 -10.71
N ALA A 122 -3.19 1.07 -9.53
CA ALA A 122 -4.15 1.63 -8.59
C ALA A 122 -3.64 1.49 -7.14
N PRO A 123 -4.25 2.15 -6.15
CA PRO A 123 -3.83 1.98 -4.75
C PRO A 123 -3.75 0.53 -4.27
N HIS A 124 -4.59 -0.36 -4.81
CA HIS A 124 -4.53 -1.80 -4.51
C HIS A 124 -3.27 -2.51 -5.02
N SER A 125 -2.60 -1.93 -6.03
CA SER A 125 -1.30 -2.42 -6.53
C SER A 125 -0.22 -2.39 -5.46
N MET A 126 -0.21 -1.39 -4.54
CA MET A 126 0.73 -1.33 -3.42
C MET A 126 0.62 -2.57 -2.53
N ARG A 127 -0.61 -2.94 -2.18
CA ARG A 127 -0.87 -4.10 -1.32
C ARG A 127 -0.49 -5.42 -2.01
N LYS A 128 -0.73 -5.54 -3.31
CA LYS A 128 -0.28 -6.67 -4.12
C LYS A 128 1.24 -6.76 -4.15
N SER A 129 1.91 -5.64 -4.39
CA SER A 129 3.39 -5.58 -4.42
C SER A 129 4.01 -5.90 -3.05
N TYR A 130 3.35 -5.50 -1.96
CA TYR A 130 3.77 -5.89 -0.60
C TYR A 130 3.70 -7.41 -0.41
N ALA A 131 2.61 -8.05 -0.86
CA ALA A 131 2.45 -9.51 -0.79
C ALA A 131 3.52 -10.24 -1.62
N CYS A 132 3.74 -9.82 -2.88
CA CYS A 132 4.77 -10.37 -3.75
C CYS A 132 6.17 -10.23 -3.12
N LYS A 133 6.49 -9.07 -2.56
CA LYS A 133 7.76 -8.83 -1.86
C LYS A 133 7.98 -9.75 -0.66
N LEU A 134 6.93 -10.07 0.10
CA LEU A 134 7.03 -11.03 1.20
C LEU A 134 7.25 -12.44 0.66
N PHE A 135 6.51 -12.83 -0.37
CA PHE A 135 6.65 -14.12 -1.01
C PHE A 135 8.05 -14.33 -1.62
N ASP A 136 8.58 -13.32 -2.32
CA ASP A 136 9.93 -13.34 -2.89
C ASP A 136 11.04 -13.42 -1.82
N LYS A 137 10.74 -12.99 -0.58
CA LYS A 137 11.59 -13.17 0.60
C LYS A 137 11.42 -14.53 1.28
N GLY A 138 10.71 -15.47 0.67
CA GLY A 138 10.52 -16.82 1.18
C GLY A 138 9.49 -16.95 2.30
N LYS A 139 8.61 -15.95 2.49
CA LYS A 139 7.51 -16.08 3.45
C LYS A 139 6.42 -16.98 2.85
N ASP A 140 5.85 -17.88 3.69
CA ASP A 140 4.76 -18.74 3.30
C ASP A 140 3.43 -17.97 3.13
N LEU A 141 2.42 -18.65 2.61
CA LEU A 141 1.11 -18.06 2.33
C LEU A 141 0.38 -17.68 3.61
N ASP A 142 0.51 -18.48 4.67
CA ASP A 142 -0.16 -18.22 5.95
C ASP A 142 0.38 -16.95 6.60
N TYR A 143 1.70 -16.77 6.59
CA TYR A 143 2.32 -15.52 7.05
C TYR A 143 1.84 -14.30 6.25
N ILE A 144 1.76 -14.42 4.92
CA ILE A 144 1.32 -13.32 4.05
C ILE A 144 -0.16 -13.04 4.28
N GLN A 145 -0.98 -14.08 4.44
CA GLN A 145 -2.41 -13.98 4.76
C GLN A 145 -2.63 -13.22 6.07
N ASP A 146 -1.91 -13.59 7.14
CA ASP A 146 -1.93 -12.89 8.43
C ASP A 146 -1.54 -11.42 8.26
N LYS A 147 -0.39 -11.15 7.60
CA LYS A 147 0.07 -9.76 7.36
C LYS A 147 -0.90 -8.94 6.55
N LEU A 148 -1.66 -9.53 5.67
CA LEU A 148 -2.71 -8.85 4.92
C LEU A 148 -4.07 -8.85 5.63
N ASN A 149 -4.23 -9.62 6.71
CA ASN A 149 -5.53 -9.82 7.37
C ASN A 149 -6.61 -10.26 6.37
N HIS A 150 -6.27 -11.25 5.53
CA HIS A 150 -7.20 -11.88 4.59
C HIS A 150 -8.00 -12.97 5.30
N SER A 151 -9.31 -13.01 5.07
CA SER A 151 -10.18 -14.04 5.63
C SER A 151 -10.06 -15.39 4.92
N HIS A 152 -9.59 -15.38 3.65
CA HIS A 152 -9.46 -16.58 2.82
C HIS A 152 -8.07 -16.61 2.17
N GLU A 153 -7.46 -17.82 2.15
CA GLU A 153 -6.16 -18.06 1.52
C GLU A 153 -6.18 -17.73 0.03
N GLY A 154 -7.27 -18.03 -0.67
CA GLY A 154 -7.44 -17.74 -2.10
C GLY A 154 -7.19 -16.28 -2.47
N ASP A 155 -7.52 -15.32 -1.59
CA ASP A 155 -7.22 -13.90 -1.80
C ASP A 155 -5.72 -13.64 -1.81
N THR A 156 -4.96 -14.36 -0.98
CA THR A 156 -3.50 -14.26 -0.89
C THR A 156 -2.84 -14.89 -2.11
N VAL A 157 -3.29 -16.09 -2.51
CA VAL A 157 -2.79 -16.80 -3.71
C VAL A 157 -2.94 -15.93 -4.97
N ILE A 158 -4.10 -15.27 -5.15
CA ILE A 158 -4.32 -14.36 -6.29
C ILE A 158 -3.30 -13.23 -6.33
N TYR A 159 -2.85 -12.73 -5.18
CA TYR A 159 -1.85 -11.65 -5.11
C TYR A 159 -0.46 -12.12 -5.53
N VAL A 160 -0.03 -13.30 -5.07
CA VAL A 160 1.32 -13.82 -5.33
C VAL A 160 1.41 -14.72 -6.57
N LYS A 161 0.32 -14.93 -7.29
CA LYS A 161 0.27 -15.82 -8.46
C LYS A 161 1.38 -15.51 -9.48
N GLY A 162 1.66 -14.24 -9.75
CA GLY A 162 2.74 -13.85 -10.67
C GLY A 162 4.12 -14.31 -10.21
N SER A 163 4.42 -14.19 -8.93
CA SER A 163 5.67 -14.67 -8.31
C SER A 163 5.73 -16.20 -8.30
N LEU A 164 4.62 -16.87 -8.02
CA LEU A 164 4.52 -18.34 -8.11
C LEU A 164 4.81 -18.85 -9.52
N ASP A 165 4.17 -18.27 -10.54
CA ASP A 165 4.38 -18.66 -11.95
C ASP A 165 5.84 -18.44 -12.36
N LYS A 166 6.49 -17.36 -11.91
CA LYS A 166 7.91 -17.09 -12.14
C LYS A 166 8.80 -18.16 -11.51
N LEU A 167 8.54 -18.55 -10.25
CA LEU A 167 9.30 -19.59 -9.57
C LEU A 167 9.16 -20.95 -10.28
N MET A 168 7.95 -21.32 -10.69
CA MET A 168 7.71 -22.57 -11.42
C MET A 168 8.47 -22.61 -12.75
N LYS A 169 8.50 -21.49 -13.51
CA LYS A 169 9.27 -21.37 -14.74
C LYS A 169 10.78 -21.51 -14.50
N MET A 170 11.31 -20.92 -13.42
CA MET A 170 12.73 -21.03 -13.07
C MET A 170 13.11 -22.47 -12.68
N ARG A 171 12.26 -23.18 -11.94
CA ARG A 171 12.49 -24.60 -11.59
C ARG A 171 12.49 -25.53 -12.82
N ARG A 172 11.60 -25.27 -13.79
CA ARG A 172 11.56 -26.05 -15.05
C ARG A 172 12.80 -25.86 -15.93
N LYS A 173 13.45 -24.69 -15.88
CA LYS A 173 14.68 -24.42 -16.62
C LYS A 173 15.95 -25.02 -16.00
N ARG A 174 15.88 -25.49 -14.74
CA ARG A 174 16.99 -26.12 -14.01
C ARG A 174 16.96 -27.66 -14.07
N LYS A 175 15.91 -28.22 -14.65
CA LYS A 175 15.80 -29.65 -15.03
C LYS A 175 16.09 -29.81 -16.51
#